data_70ae9452f1694af5d2f4c00c6225797e
#
_entry.id   70ae9452f1694af5d2f4c00c6225797e
#
_cell.length_a   1.000
_cell.length_b   1.000
_cell.length_c   1.000
_cell.angle_alpha   90.00
_cell.angle_beta   90.00
_cell.angle_gamma   90.00
#
_symmetry.space_group_name_H-M   'P 1'
#
loop_
_entity.id
_entity.type
_entity.pdbx_description
1 polymer ?
#
loop_
_entity_poly.entity_id
_entity_poly.type
_entity_poly.pdbx_seq_one_letter_code
_entity_poly.pdbx_strand_id
1 'polypeptide(L)'
;NEKYYIFLEEFDNSKNKGHLSIIILDKNGNYSKPVKFLERDYHLSYPSIFEFENQLYLIHSTIHNSNAYIELFKCEDFPFKWKFIRKLITDIPLVDATMFFHNNLWWIFAAEAENNGTSKSEKLMLFYSINPLSDNWIPHPLNPIVSNIQNARPAGNIFHMNNKIIRPGQNCFKVYGNGFSFNEIIKLTKNEYDEKNLESFKPDWKNGLIGLHTFNHDHGCTVIDTRMKRSRFN
;
A
#
# COMPACT_ATOMS: atom_id res chain seq x y z
N ASN A 1 6.04 12.91 -23.90
CA ASN A 1 7.02 12.02 -23.29
C ASN A 1 6.34 11.32 -22.12
N GLU A 2 5.96 10.05 -22.30
CA GLU A 2 5.38 9.24 -21.24
C GLU A 2 6.43 9.03 -20.14
N LYS A 3 6.03 9.33 -18.91
CA LYS A 3 6.82 9.11 -17.71
C LYS A 3 5.97 8.36 -16.69
N TYR A 4 6.62 7.50 -15.92
CA TYR A 4 6.04 6.87 -14.75
C TYR A 4 6.52 7.61 -13.51
N TYR A 5 5.63 7.79 -12.55
CA TYR A 5 5.90 8.40 -11.27
C TYR A 5 5.72 7.36 -10.18
N ILE A 6 6.83 6.92 -9.60
CA ILE A 6 6.86 5.87 -8.59
C ILE A 6 6.88 6.56 -7.23
N PHE A 7 5.77 6.48 -6.52
CA PHE A 7 5.64 6.96 -5.15
C PHE A 7 6.13 5.90 -4.18
N LEU A 8 7.00 6.26 -3.26
CA LEU A 8 7.64 5.32 -2.36
C LEU A 8 7.90 5.93 -0.97
N GLU A 9 8.12 5.05 -0.01
CA GLU A 9 8.68 5.41 1.29
C GLU A 9 10.21 5.38 1.22
N GLU A 10 10.85 6.42 1.77
CA GLU A 10 12.27 6.38 2.11
C GLU A 10 12.42 6.45 3.62
N PHE A 11 13.16 5.52 4.20
CA PHE A 11 13.43 5.48 5.63
C PHE A 11 14.73 6.19 5.96
N ASP A 12 14.64 7.27 6.73
CA ASP A 12 15.81 8.01 7.23
C ASP A 12 16.29 7.40 8.54
N ASN A 13 17.36 6.61 8.49
CA ASN A 13 17.93 5.96 9.65
C ASN A 13 18.43 6.95 10.72
N SER A 14 18.81 8.17 10.34
CA SER A 14 19.28 9.19 11.29
C SER A 14 18.14 9.76 12.13
N LYS A 15 16.93 9.82 11.56
CA LYS A 15 15.72 10.31 12.20
C LYS A 15 14.81 9.19 12.71
N ASN A 16 15.14 7.94 12.38
CA ASN A 16 14.34 6.74 12.66
C ASN A 16 12.88 6.87 12.20
N LYS A 17 12.66 7.43 11.02
CA LYS A 17 11.33 7.62 10.43
C LYS A 17 11.32 7.60 8.91
N GLY A 18 10.20 7.19 8.33
CA GLY A 18 9.92 7.25 6.90
C GLY A 18 9.37 8.61 6.47
N HIS A 19 9.66 8.99 5.24
CA HIS A 19 9.04 10.08 4.50
C HIS A 19 8.69 9.61 3.09
N LEU A 20 7.86 10.38 2.37
CA LEU A 20 7.45 9.98 1.03
C LEU A 20 8.26 10.70 -0.04
N SER A 21 8.69 9.92 -1.03
CA SER A 21 9.50 10.36 -2.16
C SER A 21 8.94 9.86 -3.48
N ILE A 22 9.41 10.44 -4.58
CA ILE A 22 9.03 10.08 -5.95
C ILE A 22 10.29 9.79 -6.76
N ILE A 23 10.27 8.69 -7.52
CA ILE A 23 11.20 8.42 -8.60
C ILE A 23 10.45 8.64 -9.91
N ILE A 24 11.07 9.38 -10.84
CA ILE A 24 10.54 9.58 -12.18
C ILE A 24 11.29 8.64 -13.12
N LEU A 25 10.56 7.75 -13.79
CA LEU A 25 11.08 6.78 -14.75
C LEU A 25 10.58 7.13 -16.16
N ASP A 26 11.46 7.16 -17.16
CA ASP A 26 11.07 7.31 -18.57
C ASP A 26 10.91 5.96 -19.28
N LYS A 27 10.38 5.98 -20.51
CA LYS A 27 10.21 4.76 -21.33
C LYS A 27 11.51 4.03 -21.66
N ASN A 28 12.65 4.72 -21.62
CA ASN A 28 13.96 4.15 -21.95
C ASN A 28 14.62 3.47 -20.73
N GLY A 29 13.93 3.50 -19.58
CA GLY A 29 14.44 2.95 -18.33
C GLY A 29 15.36 3.91 -17.56
N ASN A 30 15.49 5.18 -17.98
CA ASN A 30 16.22 6.17 -17.21
C ASN A 30 15.37 6.65 -16.04
N TYR A 31 15.95 6.74 -14.87
CA TYR A 31 15.23 7.14 -13.66
C TYR A 31 15.96 8.22 -12.87
N SER A 32 15.19 9.06 -12.20
CA SER A 32 15.72 10.08 -11.32
C SER A 32 16.21 9.48 -10.00
N LYS A 33 17.03 10.22 -9.26
CA LYS A 33 17.16 9.96 -7.82
C LYS A 33 15.80 10.20 -7.16
N PRO A 34 15.52 9.56 -6.01
CA PRO A 34 14.32 9.87 -5.24
C PRO A 34 14.28 11.36 -4.86
N VAL A 35 13.11 11.98 -5.01
CA VAL A 35 12.86 13.38 -4.63
C VAL A 35 11.79 13.38 -3.56
N LYS A 36 12.15 13.82 -2.36
CA LYS A 36 11.22 13.94 -1.25
C LYS A 36 10.14 14.98 -1.55
N PHE A 37 8.87 14.62 -1.33
CA PHE A 37 7.74 15.51 -1.53
C PHE A 37 6.84 15.68 -0.30
N LEU A 38 6.86 14.73 0.64
CA LEU A 38 6.07 14.81 1.86
C LEU A 38 6.86 14.29 3.06
N GLU A 39 7.00 15.11 4.09
CA GLU A 39 7.60 14.77 5.38
C GLU A 39 6.75 15.31 6.53
N ARG A 40 6.70 14.60 7.63
CA ARG A 40 6.06 14.99 8.90
C ARG A 40 7.02 14.74 10.07
N ASP A 41 6.65 15.16 11.26
CA ASP A 41 7.41 14.85 12.48
C ASP A 41 7.29 13.38 12.89
N TYR A 42 6.38 12.65 12.28
CA TYR A 42 6.11 11.23 12.48
C TYR A 42 6.36 10.42 11.21
N HIS A 43 6.38 9.09 11.36
CA HIS A 43 6.64 8.15 10.29
C HIS A 43 5.52 8.12 9.25
N LEU A 44 5.86 8.23 7.97
CA LEU A 44 4.96 8.07 6.83
C LEU A 44 5.34 6.82 6.05
N SER A 45 4.35 6.02 5.65
CA SER A 45 4.56 4.79 4.91
C SER A 45 3.44 4.49 3.91
N TYR A 46 3.72 3.61 2.97
CA TYR A 46 2.76 2.99 2.06
C TYR A 46 1.89 4.01 1.31
N PRO A 47 2.47 4.86 0.43
CA PRO A 47 1.69 5.78 -0.38
C PRO A 47 0.83 5.04 -1.41
N SER A 48 -0.45 5.35 -1.47
CA SER A 48 -1.39 4.85 -2.48
C SER A 48 -2.08 6.03 -3.16
N ILE A 49 -1.95 6.11 -4.50
CA ILE A 49 -2.51 7.20 -5.31
C ILE A 49 -3.80 6.70 -5.96
N PHE A 50 -4.81 7.55 -5.99
CA PHE A 50 -6.04 7.29 -6.73
C PHE A 50 -6.58 8.57 -7.36
N GLU A 51 -7.43 8.40 -8.38
CA GLU A 51 -8.12 9.49 -9.05
C GLU A 51 -9.61 9.49 -8.67
N PHE A 52 -10.13 10.67 -8.39
CA PHE A 52 -11.57 10.88 -8.19
C PHE A 52 -11.96 12.25 -8.74
N GLU A 53 -13.00 12.29 -9.58
CA GLU A 53 -13.51 13.52 -10.23
C GLU A 53 -12.41 14.32 -10.97
N ASN A 54 -11.56 13.63 -11.76
CA ASN A 54 -10.42 14.19 -12.49
C ASN A 54 -9.38 14.90 -11.60
N GLN A 55 -9.32 14.49 -10.33
CA GLN A 55 -8.38 15.03 -9.37
C GLN A 55 -7.61 13.87 -8.70
N LEU A 56 -6.30 14.03 -8.55
CA LEU A 56 -5.45 13.04 -7.88
C LEU A 56 -5.45 13.24 -6.37
N TYR A 57 -5.52 12.12 -5.69
CA TYR A 57 -5.45 12.01 -4.24
C TYR A 57 -4.41 10.99 -3.82
N LEU A 58 -3.86 11.19 -2.65
CA LEU A 58 -2.91 10.30 -1.98
C LEU A 58 -3.50 9.91 -0.63
N ILE A 59 -3.50 8.63 -0.33
CA ILE A 59 -3.56 8.14 1.04
C ILE A 59 -2.23 7.52 1.43
N HIS A 60 -1.89 7.61 2.68
CA HIS A 60 -0.76 6.90 3.25
C HIS A 60 -1.09 6.48 4.69
N SER A 61 -0.33 5.55 5.20
CA SER A 61 -0.41 5.11 6.58
C SER A 61 0.60 5.84 7.43
N THR A 62 0.26 6.07 8.68
CA THR A 62 1.16 6.67 9.65
C THR A 62 0.99 6.04 11.03
N ILE A 63 2.08 6.06 11.81
CA ILE A 63 2.06 5.74 13.24
C ILE A 63 2.58 6.97 13.96
N HIS A 64 1.72 7.58 14.79
CA HIS A 64 2.06 8.74 15.58
C HIS A 64 1.53 8.59 17.01
N ASN A 65 2.42 8.72 18.02
CA ASN A 65 2.07 8.56 19.44
C ASN A 65 1.30 7.25 19.73
N SER A 66 1.80 6.14 19.19
CA SER A 66 1.18 4.80 19.30
C SER A 66 -0.20 4.64 18.65
N ASN A 67 -0.65 5.63 17.88
CA ASN A 67 -1.87 5.55 17.09
C ASN A 67 -1.52 5.39 15.60
N ALA A 68 -2.14 4.43 14.94
CA ALA A 68 -2.06 4.25 13.50
C ALA A 68 -3.33 4.80 12.85
N TYR A 69 -3.19 5.56 11.75
CA TYR A 69 -4.31 6.08 10.98
C TYR A 69 -3.94 6.35 9.53
N ILE A 70 -4.95 6.55 8.71
CA ILE A 70 -4.83 6.84 7.28
C ILE A 70 -5.06 8.33 7.07
N GLU A 71 -4.11 9.02 6.45
CA GLU A 71 -4.23 10.42 6.05
C GLU A 71 -4.56 10.55 4.56
N LEU A 72 -5.45 11.48 4.24
CA LEU A 72 -5.86 11.82 2.88
C LEU A 72 -5.28 13.18 2.49
N PHE A 73 -4.67 13.22 1.31
CA PHE A 73 -4.14 14.43 0.68
C PHE A 73 -4.73 14.61 -0.72
N LYS A 74 -4.88 15.85 -1.13
CA LYS A 74 -5.23 16.25 -2.50
C LYS A 74 -3.99 16.78 -3.22
N CYS A 75 -3.80 16.42 -4.47
CA CYS A 75 -2.78 17.00 -5.32
C CYS A 75 -3.14 18.45 -5.71
N GLU A 76 -2.27 19.40 -5.39
CA GLU A 76 -2.41 20.81 -5.83
C GLU A 76 -1.52 21.09 -7.04
N ASP A 77 -0.33 20.47 -7.14
CA ASP A 77 0.60 20.63 -8.25
C ASP A 77 1.39 19.31 -8.41
N PHE A 78 1.03 18.55 -9.44
CA PHE A 78 1.58 17.24 -9.70
C PHE A 78 3.03 17.28 -10.19
N PRO A 79 3.92 16.44 -9.68
CA PRO A 79 3.69 15.37 -8.71
C PRO A 79 4.04 15.74 -7.26
N PHE A 80 4.47 16.98 -6.97
CA PHE A 80 5.21 17.30 -5.76
C PHE A 80 4.41 18.01 -4.67
N LYS A 81 3.28 18.67 -5.01
CA LYS A 81 2.55 19.46 -4.02
C LYS A 81 1.23 18.84 -3.62
N TRP A 82 1.16 18.43 -2.37
CA TRP A 82 0.03 17.72 -1.79
C TRP A 82 -0.49 18.45 -0.55
N LYS A 83 -1.78 18.66 -0.49
CA LYS A 83 -2.46 19.34 0.62
C LYS A 83 -3.21 18.32 1.46
N PHE A 84 -2.97 18.33 2.76
CA PHE A 84 -3.71 17.54 3.72
C PHE A 84 -5.20 17.90 3.69
N ILE A 85 -6.06 16.91 3.65
CA ILE A 85 -7.52 17.06 3.71
C ILE A 85 -8.04 16.64 5.06
N ARG A 86 -7.84 15.36 5.42
CA ARG A 86 -8.32 14.77 6.68
C ARG A 86 -7.68 13.41 6.97
N LYS A 87 -7.97 12.90 8.15
CA LYS A 87 -7.85 11.47 8.47
C LYS A 87 -9.13 10.78 8.01
N LEU A 88 -9.03 9.54 7.50
CA LEU A 88 -10.19 8.79 7.01
C LEU A 88 -10.82 7.93 8.11
N ILE A 89 -10.13 6.90 8.57
CA ILE A 89 -10.61 5.96 9.58
C ILE A 89 -9.74 6.14 10.82
N THR A 90 -10.36 6.50 11.95
CA THR A 90 -9.64 6.86 13.18
C THR A 90 -9.91 5.96 14.37
N ASP A 91 -10.98 5.17 14.30
CA ASP A 91 -11.46 4.36 15.43
C ASP A 91 -10.73 3.03 15.56
N ILE A 92 -10.01 2.63 14.51
CA ILE A 92 -9.25 1.39 14.44
C ILE A 92 -7.84 1.73 13.95
N PRO A 93 -6.77 1.22 14.60
CA PRO A 93 -5.41 1.43 14.12
C PRO A 93 -5.17 0.63 12.84
N LEU A 94 -5.00 1.32 11.72
CA LEU A 94 -4.84 0.74 10.39
C LEU A 94 -3.52 1.16 9.75
N VAL A 95 -2.88 0.22 9.05
CA VAL A 95 -1.67 0.45 8.27
C VAL A 95 -1.79 -0.18 6.88
N ASP A 96 -0.96 0.30 5.95
CA ASP A 96 -0.84 -0.19 4.57
C ASP A 96 -2.18 -0.21 3.82
N ALA A 97 -2.85 0.95 3.84
CA ALA A 97 -4.15 1.11 3.23
C ALA A 97 -4.06 1.20 1.70
N THR A 98 -4.81 0.36 1.02
CA THR A 98 -4.98 0.35 -0.44
C THR A 98 -6.38 0.76 -0.80
N MET A 99 -6.51 1.80 -1.66
CA MET A 99 -7.79 2.26 -2.20
C MET A 99 -8.14 1.48 -3.47
N PHE A 100 -9.40 1.08 -3.61
CA PHE A 100 -9.89 0.40 -4.80
C PHE A 100 -11.33 0.79 -5.13
N PHE A 101 -11.59 1.12 -6.40
CA PHE A 101 -12.95 1.41 -6.88
C PHE A 101 -13.53 0.21 -7.61
N HIS A 102 -14.68 -0.28 -7.15
CA HIS A 102 -15.36 -1.42 -7.76
C HIS A 102 -16.87 -1.37 -7.49
N ASN A 103 -17.68 -1.65 -8.51
CA ASN A 103 -19.14 -1.69 -8.44
C ASN A 103 -19.76 -0.43 -7.81
N ASN A 104 -19.33 0.76 -8.27
CA ASN A 104 -19.77 2.08 -7.79
C ASN A 104 -19.52 2.33 -6.29
N LEU A 105 -18.60 1.62 -5.69
CA LEU A 105 -18.14 1.79 -4.33
C LEU A 105 -16.62 1.95 -4.29
N TRP A 106 -16.19 2.78 -3.36
CA TRP A 106 -14.80 2.86 -2.95
C TRP A 106 -14.55 1.91 -1.78
N TRP A 107 -13.46 1.20 -1.85
CA TRP A 107 -13.04 0.22 -0.87
C TRP A 107 -11.68 0.58 -0.31
N ILE A 108 -11.49 0.42 0.99
CA ILE A 108 -10.19 0.47 1.66
C ILE A 108 -9.89 -0.90 2.22
N PHE A 109 -8.79 -1.48 1.76
CA PHE A 109 -8.16 -2.67 2.32
C PHE A 109 -6.99 -2.23 3.18
N ALA A 110 -6.95 -2.57 4.45
CA ALA A 110 -5.88 -2.15 5.36
C ALA A 110 -5.58 -3.23 6.39
N ALA A 111 -4.33 -3.36 6.79
CA ALA A 111 -3.98 -4.25 7.89
C ALA A 111 -4.30 -3.60 9.25
N GLU A 112 -4.88 -4.36 10.18
CA GLU A 112 -5.02 -3.94 11.56
C GLU A 112 -3.65 -3.92 12.24
N ALA A 113 -3.29 -2.77 12.83
CA ALA A 113 -2.11 -2.65 13.70
C ALA A 113 -2.51 -2.90 15.16
N GLU A 114 -1.70 -3.62 15.92
CA GLU A 114 -1.94 -3.73 17.36
C GLU A 114 -1.61 -2.43 18.09
N ASN A 115 -2.25 -2.22 19.25
CA ASN A 115 -2.18 -1.00 20.08
C ASN A 115 -0.78 -0.59 20.56
N ASN A 116 0.27 -1.35 20.24
CA ASN A 116 1.66 -1.08 20.62
C ASN A 116 2.57 -0.76 19.42
N GLY A 117 2.01 -0.46 18.23
CA GLY A 117 2.81 -0.15 17.04
C GLY A 117 3.53 -1.36 16.43
N THR A 118 3.37 -2.55 16.98
CA THR A 118 3.80 -3.80 16.36
C THR A 118 2.68 -4.25 15.43
N SER A 119 2.84 -4.03 14.13
CA SER A 119 1.89 -4.54 13.16
C SER A 119 1.95 -6.06 13.17
N LYS A 120 0.97 -6.71 13.74
CA LYS A 120 0.72 -8.09 13.40
C LYS A 120 0.02 -8.08 12.06
N SER A 121 0.75 -8.49 11.05
CA SER A 121 0.31 -8.58 9.65
C SER A 121 -0.69 -9.71 9.42
N GLU A 122 -1.55 -9.98 10.40
CA GLU A 122 -2.38 -11.19 10.44
C GLU A 122 -3.82 -10.92 10.02
N LYS A 123 -4.29 -9.65 10.12
CA LYS A 123 -5.69 -9.31 9.88
C LYS A 123 -5.82 -8.25 8.81
N LEU A 124 -6.62 -8.55 7.81
CA LEU A 124 -7.03 -7.61 6.77
C LEU A 124 -8.44 -7.11 7.07
N MET A 125 -8.54 -5.80 7.20
CA MET A 125 -9.81 -5.09 7.39
C MET A 125 -10.28 -4.49 6.07
N LEU A 126 -11.58 -4.44 5.85
CA LEU A 126 -12.22 -3.89 4.67
C LEU A 126 -13.26 -2.85 5.08
N PHE A 127 -13.27 -1.73 4.38
CA PHE A 127 -14.26 -0.65 4.56
C PHE A 127 -14.76 -0.21 3.19
N TYR A 128 -15.97 0.35 3.16
CA TYR A 128 -16.53 0.90 1.93
C TYR A 128 -17.22 2.24 2.14
N SER A 129 -17.23 3.05 1.09
CA SER A 129 -17.97 4.31 1.00
C SER A 129 -18.40 4.57 -0.45
N ILE A 130 -19.44 5.36 -0.65
CA ILE A 130 -19.82 5.89 -1.97
C ILE A 130 -18.92 7.07 -2.40
N ASN A 131 -18.28 7.73 -1.44
CA ASN A 131 -17.41 8.87 -1.68
C ASN A 131 -16.05 8.63 -0.99
N PRO A 132 -14.92 8.61 -1.74
CA PRO A 132 -13.60 8.32 -1.17
C PRO A 132 -13.09 9.45 -0.26
N LEU A 133 -13.68 10.63 -0.32
CA LEU A 133 -13.31 11.78 0.50
C LEU A 133 -14.11 11.88 1.80
N SER A 134 -15.05 10.94 2.01
CA SER A 134 -15.91 10.91 3.19
C SER A 134 -15.11 10.57 4.46
N ASP A 135 -15.59 11.04 5.59
CA ASP A 135 -15.20 10.58 6.93
C ASP A 135 -16.05 9.39 7.41
N ASN A 136 -17.10 9.05 6.66
CA ASN A 136 -18.00 7.94 6.96
C ASN A 136 -17.65 6.71 6.11
N TRP A 137 -16.68 5.92 6.57
CA TRP A 137 -16.31 4.64 6.02
C TRP A 137 -16.99 3.52 6.79
N ILE A 138 -17.80 2.71 6.10
CA ILE A 138 -18.59 1.64 6.70
C ILE A 138 -17.72 0.38 6.78
N PRO A 139 -17.50 -0.19 7.98
CA PRO A 139 -16.76 -1.44 8.12
C PRO A 139 -17.53 -2.59 7.50
N HIS A 140 -16.82 -3.48 6.81
CA HIS A 140 -17.42 -4.68 6.25
C HIS A 140 -17.86 -5.64 7.37
N PRO A 141 -19.08 -6.26 7.30
CA PRO A 141 -19.59 -7.10 8.38
C PRO A 141 -18.78 -8.36 8.66
N LEU A 142 -17.95 -8.81 7.71
CA LEU A 142 -17.08 -9.97 7.85
C LEU A 142 -15.66 -9.61 8.36
N ASN A 143 -15.43 -8.37 8.79
CA ASN A 143 -14.09 -8.00 9.30
C ASN A 143 -13.66 -8.80 10.52
N PRO A 144 -12.39 -9.27 10.58
CA PRO A 144 -11.38 -9.22 9.52
C PRO A 144 -11.72 -10.16 8.37
N ILE A 145 -11.65 -9.66 7.12
CA ILE A 145 -11.96 -10.44 5.92
C ILE A 145 -10.91 -11.52 5.60
N VAL A 146 -9.70 -11.35 6.07
CA VAL A 146 -8.62 -12.35 6.02
C VAL A 146 -7.89 -12.35 7.36
N SER A 147 -7.64 -13.56 7.90
CA SER A 147 -6.87 -13.77 9.13
C SER A 147 -5.73 -14.77 8.85
N ASN A 148 -4.69 -14.29 8.15
CA ASN A 148 -3.56 -15.13 7.77
C ASN A 148 -2.31 -14.28 7.53
N ILE A 149 -1.27 -14.47 8.33
CA ILE A 149 0.02 -13.76 8.24
C ILE A 149 0.71 -13.88 6.87
N GLN A 150 0.32 -14.86 6.05
CA GLN A 150 0.94 -15.11 4.75
C GLN A 150 0.35 -14.27 3.61
N ASN A 151 -0.81 -13.61 3.81
CA ASN A 151 -1.44 -12.82 2.77
C ASN A 151 -2.39 -11.71 3.26
N ALA A 152 -2.61 -11.54 4.56
CA ALA A 152 -3.53 -10.52 5.06
C ALA A 152 -3.03 -9.10 4.79
N ARG A 153 -1.77 -8.80 5.06
CA ARG A 153 -1.21 -7.45 4.92
C ARG A 153 -1.18 -7.02 3.44
N PRO A 154 -1.68 -5.82 3.08
CA PRO A 154 -1.59 -5.33 1.71
C PRO A 154 -0.15 -5.25 1.21
N ALA A 155 0.06 -5.54 -0.07
CA ALA A 155 1.36 -5.55 -0.72
C ALA A 155 1.38 -4.75 -2.03
N GLY A 156 0.57 -3.71 -2.15
CA GLY A 156 0.45 -2.86 -3.34
C GLY A 156 -0.97 -2.70 -3.82
N ASN A 157 -1.14 -2.02 -4.95
CA ASN A 157 -2.45 -1.74 -5.53
C ASN A 157 -3.15 -3.01 -6.01
N ILE A 158 -4.48 -3.02 -5.88
CA ILE A 158 -5.33 -4.03 -6.49
C ILE A 158 -5.42 -3.72 -7.99
N PHE A 159 -5.26 -4.72 -8.82
CA PHE A 159 -5.22 -4.56 -10.28
C PHE A 159 -6.02 -5.65 -11.00
N HIS A 160 -6.29 -5.42 -12.29
CA HIS A 160 -6.96 -6.39 -13.15
C HIS A 160 -5.94 -7.17 -13.98
N MET A 161 -6.06 -8.48 -14.01
CA MET A 161 -5.25 -9.37 -14.83
C MET A 161 -6.12 -10.52 -15.35
N ASN A 162 -6.19 -10.71 -16.67
CA ASN A 162 -6.97 -11.80 -17.31
C ASN A 162 -8.43 -11.87 -16.83
N ASN A 163 -9.12 -10.74 -16.79
CA ASN A 163 -10.50 -10.57 -16.28
C ASN A 163 -10.69 -10.92 -14.79
N LYS A 164 -9.62 -10.97 -14.03
CA LYS A 164 -9.64 -11.21 -12.58
C LYS A 164 -9.22 -9.95 -11.83
N ILE A 165 -9.75 -9.77 -10.65
CA ILE A 165 -9.31 -8.74 -9.70
C ILE A 165 -8.26 -9.37 -8.80
N ILE A 166 -7.06 -8.85 -8.82
CA ILE A 166 -5.91 -9.39 -8.08
C ILE A 166 -5.52 -8.44 -6.95
N ARG A 167 -5.52 -8.97 -5.74
CA ARG A 167 -5.01 -8.31 -4.54
C ARG A 167 -3.64 -8.87 -4.17
N PRO A 168 -2.58 -8.07 -4.24
CA PRO A 168 -1.30 -8.45 -3.66
C PRO A 168 -1.39 -8.50 -2.13
N GLY A 169 -0.94 -9.60 -1.54
CA GLY A 169 -0.90 -9.79 -0.09
C GLY A 169 0.53 -10.11 0.36
N GLN A 170 1.03 -9.41 1.38
CA GLN A 170 2.37 -9.61 1.89
C GLN A 170 2.46 -10.91 2.71
N ASN A 171 3.52 -11.67 2.49
CA ASN A 171 3.86 -12.81 3.34
C ASN A 171 4.84 -12.35 4.44
N CYS A 172 4.33 -12.26 5.65
CA CYS A 172 5.11 -11.89 6.83
C CYS A 172 5.45 -13.12 7.72
N PHE A 173 5.21 -14.34 7.22
CA PHE A 173 5.53 -15.56 7.97
C PHE A 173 7.05 -15.71 8.15
N LYS A 174 7.51 -15.92 9.37
CA LYS A 174 8.92 -15.98 9.84
C LYS A 174 9.63 -14.63 9.89
N VAL A 175 9.54 -13.81 8.84
CA VAL A 175 10.17 -12.48 8.78
C VAL A 175 9.31 -11.52 7.97
N TYR A 176 9.37 -10.24 8.30
CA TYR A 176 8.75 -9.19 7.51
C TYR A 176 9.36 -9.13 6.11
N GLY A 177 8.49 -9.07 5.08
CA GLY A 177 8.94 -9.06 3.69
C GLY A 177 9.52 -10.41 3.22
N ASN A 178 8.99 -11.53 3.73
CA ASN A 178 9.38 -12.88 3.27
C ASN A 178 8.93 -13.18 1.83
N GLY A 179 8.02 -12.39 1.29
CA GLY A 179 7.46 -12.53 -0.04
C GLY A 179 6.10 -11.86 -0.15
N PHE A 180 5.42 -12.07 -1.27
CA PHE A 180 4.03 -11.70 -1.45
C PHE A 180 3.27 -12.79 -2.22
N SER A 181 1.95 -12.70 -2.22
CA SER A 181 1.05 -13.58 -2.96
C SER A 181 0.08 -12.77 -3.82
N PHE A 182 -0.37 -13.36 -4.92
CA PHE A 182 -1.52 -12.89 -5.68
C PHE A 182 -2.77 -13.64 -5.22
N ASN A 183 -3.76 -12.88 -4.79
CA ASN A 183 -5.04 -13.39 -4.34
C ASN A 183 -6.13 -12.86 -5.28
N GLU A 184 -6.86 -13.75 -5.95
CA GLU A 184 -8.01 -13.41 -6.79
C GLU A 184 -9.19 -13.08 -5.89
N ILE A 185 -9.73 -11.89 -5.98
CA ILE A 185 -10.98 -11.53 -5.33
C ILE A 185 -12.13 -12.13 -6.15
N ILE A 186 -12.83 -13.10 -5.57
CA ILE A 186 -13.95 -13.82 -6.18
C ILE A 186 -15.26 -13.09 -5.93
N LYS A 187 -15.45 -12.58 -4.71
CA LYS A 187 -16.60 -11.79 -4.31
C LYS A 187 -16.16 -10.54 -3.58
N LEU A 188 -16.76 -9.41 -3.95
CA LEU A 188 -16.60 -8.14 -3.27
C LEU A 188 -17.92 -7.38 -3.31
N THR A 189 -18.70 -7.51 -2.25
CA THR A 189 -19.98 -6.83 -2.06
C THR A 189 -20.04 -6.21 -0.65
N LYS A 190 -21.07 -5.47 -0.32
CA LYS A 190 -21.24 -4.91 1.03
C LYS A 190 -21.35 -5.95 2.15
N ASN A 191 -21.72 -7.19 1.80
CA ASN A 191 -22.02 -8.24 2.77
C ASN A 191 -21.20 -9.52 2.58
N GLU A 192 -20.52 -9.67 1.43
CA GLU A 192 -19.75 -10.88 1.10
C GLU A 192 -18.35 -10.50 0.62
N TYR A 193 -17.39 -11.24 1.08
CA TYR A 193 -16.01 -11.21 0.60
C TYR A 193 -15.50 -12.63 0.49
N ASP A 194 -14.86 -12.95 -0.65
CA ASP A 194 -14.16 -14.20 -0.86
C ASP A 194 -12.95 -13.97 -1.76
N GLU A 195 -11.82 -14.57 -1.42
CA GLU A 195 -10.62 -14.55 -2.25
C GLU A 195 -9.94 -15.92 -2.29
N LYS A 196 -9.26 -16.17 -3.40
CA LYS A 196 -8.48 -17.39 -3.62
C LYS A 196 -7.02 -17.04 -3.87
N ASN A 197 -6.11 -17.65 -3.12
CA ASN A 197 -4.68 -17.56 -3.42
C ASN A 197 -4.39 -18.24 -4.76
N LEU A 198 -3.74 -17.51 -5.68
CA LEU A 198 -3.34 -18.03 -7.00
C LEU A 198 -1.88 -18.46 -6.97
N GLU A 199 -0.99 -17.61 -6.50
CA GLU A 199 0.44 -17.82 -6.56
C GLU A 199 1.16 -17.05 -5.44
N SER A 200 2.30 -17.59 -5.01
CA SER A 200 3.14 -16.96 -3.98
C SER A 200 4.57 -16.81 -4.49
N PHE A 201 5.14 -15.65 -4.25
CA PHE A 201 6.46 -15.26 -4.74
C PHE A 201 7.43 -15.12 -3.56
N LYS A 202 8.63 -15.64 -3.76
CA LYS A 202 9.75 -15.58 -2.81
C LYS A 202 10.95 -14.86 -3.44
N PRO A 203 11.85 -14.29 -2.64
CA PRO A 203 13.04 -13.59 -3.15
C PRO A 203 14.15 -14.58 -3.52
N ASP A 204 13.91 -15.50 -4.46
CA ASP A 204 14.81 -16.61 -4.82
C ASP A 204 15.38 -16.55 -6.24
N TRP A 205 14.98 -15.55 -7.06
CA TRP A 205 15.42 -15.42 -8.45
C TRP A 205 16.79 -14.74 -8.64
N LYS A 206 17.40 -14.22 -7.58
CA LYS A 206 18.71 -13.57 -7.62
C LYS A 206 19.47 -13.80 -6.33
N ASN A 207 20.76 -14.15 -6.44
CA ASN A 207 21.61 -14.30 -5.27
C ASN A 207 21.70 -13.00 -4.45
N GLY A 208 21.59 -13.14 -3.13
CA GLY A 208 21.64 -12.01 -2.20
C GLY A 208 20.30 -11.34 -1.94
N LEU A 209 19.22 -11.70 -2.66
CA LEU A 209 17.85 -11.30 -2.28
C LEU A 209 17.46 -12.03 -0.98
N ILE A 210 16.94 -11.25 -0.02
CA ILE A 210 16.52 -11.76 1.30
C ILE A 210 15.12 -11.34 1.67
N GLY A 211 14.44 -10.58 0.81
CA GLY A 211 13.06 -10.18 1.02
C GLY A 211 12.50 -9.43 -0.17
N LEU A 212 11.17 -9.45 -0.25
CA LEU A 212 10.35 -8.60 -1.11
C LEU A 212 8.99 -8.46 -0.43
N HIS A 213 8.32 -7.32 -0.60
CA HIS A 213 7.06 -7.13 0.11
C HIS A 213 6.02 -6.26 -0.59
N THR A 214 6.36 -5.59 -1.69
CA THR A 214 5.36 -4.88 -2.48
C THR A 214 5.45 -5.19 -3.96
N PHE A 215 4.30 -5.20 -4.62
CA PHE A 215 4.12 -5.35 -6.05
C PHE A 215 3.10 -4.33 -6.52
N ASN A 216 3.48 -3.49 -7.49
CA ASN A 216 2.58 -2.57 -8.15
C ASN A 216 2.70 -2.74 -9.67
N HIS A 217 1.56 -2.73 -10.36
CA HIS A 217 1.50 -2.78 -11.81
C HIS A 217 0.48 -1.77 -12.32
N ASP A 218 0.92 -0.88 -13.21
CA ASP A 218 0.05 0.09 -13.84
C ASP A 218 0.62 0.51 -15.21
N HIS A 219 -0.25 0.69 -16.21
CA HIS A 219 0.10 1.14 -17.56
C HIS A 219 1.34 0.46 -18.18
N GLY A 220 1.48 -0.86 -17.97
CA GLY A 220 2.61 -1.64 -18.51
C GLY A 220 3.93 -1.51 -17.74
N CYS A 221 3.95 -0.77 -16.64
CA CYS A 221 5.08 -0.69 -15.73
C CYS A 221 4.84 -1.57 -14.50
N THR A 222 5.82 -2.40 -14.14
CA THR A 222 5.81 -3.19 -12.90
C THR A 222 6.93 -2.73 -11.99
N VAL A 223 6.59 -2.49 -10.73
CA VAL A 223 7.53 -2.12 -9.69
C VAL A 223 7.44 -3.11 -8.54
N ILE A 224 8.58 -3.66 -8.15
CA ILE A 224 8.72 -4.58 -7.02
C ILE A 224 9.83 -4.04 -6.12
N ASP A 225 9.57 -3.92 -4.84
CA ASP A 225 10.64 -3.64 -3.89
C ASP A 225 11.33 -4.92 -3.44
N THR A 226 12.61 -4.83 -3.19
CA THR A 226 13.43 -5.97 -2.79
C THR A 226 14.41 -5.59 -1.69
N ARG A 227 14.64 -6.51 -0.75
CA ARG A 227 15.70 -6.40 0.24
C ARG A 227 16.87 -7.27 -0.15
N MET A 228 18.06 -6.66 -0.23
CA MET A 228 19.29 -7.35 -0.58
C MET A 228 20.26 -7.38 0.61
N LYS A 229 20.96 -8.50 0.75
CA LYS A 229 22.12 -8.59 1.66
C LYS A 229 23.26 -7.76 1.06
N ARG A 230 23.70 -6.73 1.79
CA ARG A 230 24.92 -5.97 1.39
C ARG A 230 26.15 -6.67 1.94
N SER A 231 27.15 -6.88 1.09
CA SER A 231 28.49 -7.23 1.55
C SER A 231 29.12 -6.01 2.23
N ARG A 232 29.80 -6.22 3.36
CA ARG A 232 30.57 -5.15 4.01
C ARG A 232 31.87 -4.79 3.29
N PHE A 233 32.19 -5.54 2.23
CA PHE A 233 33.46 -5.42 1.50
C PHE A 233 33.19 -5.31 -0.01
N ASN A 234 32.66 -4.17 -0.46
CA ASN A 234 32.76 -3.66 -1.83
C ASN A 234 32.76 -2.15 -1.75
#